data_241fc7ec5cd1c21f08cd8474979c1f8f
#
_entry.id   241fc7ec5cd1c21f08cd8474979c1f8f
#
_cell.length_a   1.000
_cell.length_b   1.000
_cell.length_c   1.000
_cell.angle_alpha   90.00
_cell.angle_beta   90.00
_cell.angle_gamma   90.00
#
_symmetry.space_group_name_H-M   'P 1'
#
loop_
_entity.id
_entity.type
_entity.pdbx_description
1 polymer ?
#
loop_
_entity_poly.entity_id
_entity_poly.type
_entity_poly.pdbx_seq_one_letter_code
_entity_poly.pdbx_strand_id
1 'polypeptide(L)'
;MSELVTYTSVDNIATITINRPDRMNALNETVILGLQDAWRRFDDSDDRVAILHAAGDRAFSVGADVKDAPKEMWQGVPSIGVGTRKPIIAAVHGWCIGGAYVIVQMCDLVVASENTVFK
;
A
#
# COMPACT_ATOMS: atom_id res chain seq x y z
N MET A 1 -18.72 7.13 -4.72
CA MET A 1 -17.31 7.29 -5.16
C MET A 1 -16.53 6.07 -4.69
N SER A 2 -15.86 5.40 -5.60
CA SER A 2 -15.05 4.26 -5.20
C SER A 2 -13.75 4.75 -4.56
N GLU A 3 -13.40 4.13 -3.47
CA GLU A 3 -12.14 4.44 -2.81
C GLU A 3 -11.01 3.61 -3.41
N LEU A 4 -9.92 4.27 -3.80
CA LEU A 4 -8.75 3.60 -4.35
C LEU A 4 -7.82 3.06 -3.27
N VAL A 5 -8.00 3.47 -2.03
CA VAL A 5 -7.36 2.89 -0.86
C VAL A 5 -8.42 2.71 0.21
N THR A 6 -8.54 1.50 0.73
CA THR A 6 -9.52 1.20 1.78
C THR A 6 -8.81 0.87 3.09
N TYR A 7 -9.49 1.15 4.19
CA TYR A 7 -9.01 0.88 5.54
C TYR A 7 -10.09 0.14 6.30
N THR A 8 -9.79 -1.04 6.80
CA THR A 8 -10.68 -1.78 7.68
C THR A 8 -9.94 -2.17 8.95
N SER A 9 -10.67 -2.32 10.04
CA SER A 9 -10.09 -2.69 11.33
C SER A 9 -10.94 -3.79 11.95
N VAL A 10 -10.30 -4.89 12.31
CA VAL A 10 -10.91 -6.02 13.00
C VAL A 10 -9.93 -6.51 14.05
N ASP A 11 -10.38 -6.60 15.31
CA ASP A 11 -9.57 -7.10 16.43
C ASP A 11 -8.21 -6.37 16.57
N ASN A 12 -8.24 -5.05 16.39
CA ASN A 12 -7.05 -4.19 16.45
C ASN A 12 -6.00 -4.50 15.38
N ILE A 13 -6.45 -5.08 14.25
CA ILE A 13 -5.63 -5.28 13.06
C ILE A 13 -6.22 -4.44 11.95
N ALA A 14 -5.43 -3.51 11.44
CA ALA A 14 -5.82 -2.70 10.28
C ALA A 14 -5.47 -3.44 9.00
N THR A 15 -6.37 -3.44 8.02
CA THR A 15 -6.07 -3.89 6.66
C THR A 15 -6.23 -2.69 5.74
N ILE A 16 -5.13 -2.31 5.10
CA ILE A 16 -5.06 -1.21 4.17
C ILE A 16 -4.89 -1.81 2.78
N THR A 17 -5.83 -1.56 1.88
CA THR A 17 -5.87 -2.22 0.57
C THR A 17 -5.79 -1.18 -0.54
N ILE A 18 -4.82 -1.36 -1.45
CA ILE A 18 -4.79 -0.64 -2.71
C ILE A 18 -5.84 -1.25 -3.62
N ASN A 19 -6.83 -0.48 -4.03
CA ASN A 19 -8.00 -0.98 -4.73
C ASN A 19 -8.19 -0.31 -6.09
N ARG A 20 -7.30 -0.64 -7.01
CA ARG A 20 -7.33 -0.15 -8.40
C ARG A 20 -6.96 -1.27 -9.37
N PRO A 21 -7.60 -2.46 -9.25
CA PRO A 21 -7.15 -3.64 -10.00
C PRO A 21 -7.30 -3.51 -11.52
N ASP A 22 -8.23 -2.71 -12.01
CA ASP A 22 -8.42 -2.42 -13.43
C ASP A 22 -7.21 -1.70 -14.06
N ARG A 23 -6.34 -1.13 -13.25
CA ARG A 23 -5.07 -0.50 -13.66
C ARG A 23 -3.87 -1.18 -13.01
N MET A 24 -4.00 -2.45 -12.65
CA MET A 24 -2.96 -3.24 -11.99
C MET A 24 -2.40 -2.53 -10.75
N ASN A 25 -3.28 -1.82 -10.05
CA ASN A 25 -2.99 -1.06 -8.83
C ASN A 25 -1.87 -0.02 -9.02
N ALA A 26 -1.80 0.58 -10.22
CA ALA A 26 -0.85 1.65 -10.50
C ALA A 26 -1.06 2.83 -9.54
N LEU A 27 0.06 3.41 -9.10
CA LEU A 27 0.08 4.44 -8.09
C LEU A 27 -0.07 5.82 -8.75
N ASN A 28 -1.28 6.36 -8.69
CA ASN A 28 -1.55 7.74 -9.09
C ASN A 28 -1.59 8.63 -7.83
N GLU A 29 -1.84 9.92 -8.02
CA GLU A 29 -1.90 10.88 -6.91
C GLU A 29 -2.94 10.46 -5.87
N THR A 30 -4.12 10.04 -6.31
CA THR A 30 -5.20 9.63 -5.40
C THR A 30 -4.80 8.44 -4.55
N VAL A 31 -4.14 7.44 -5.12
CA VAL A 31 -3.65 6.27 -4.38
C VAL A 31 -2.59 6.69 -3.37
N ILE A 32 -1.63 7.53 -3.78
CA ILE A 32 -0.55 7.96 -2.88
C ILE A 32 -1.10 8.76 -1.70
N LEU A 33 -2.01 9.70 -1.95
CA LEU A 33 -2.63 10.47 -0.87
C LEU A 33 -3.54 9.59 -0.01
N GLY A 34 -4.20 8.61 -0.61
CA GLY A 34 -4.99 7.62 0.12
C GLY A 34 -4.13 6.77 1.06
N LEU A 35 -2.96 6.35 0.61
CA LEU A 35 -2.01 5.62 1.47
C LEU A 35 -1.52 6.51 2.61
N GLN A 36 -1.18 7.76 2.33
CA GLN A 36 -0.76 8.70 3.37
C GLN A 36 -1.83 8.85 4.45
N ASP A 37 -3.09 9.04 4.04
CA ASP A 37 -4.21 9.16 4.98
C ASP A 37 -4.41 7.86 5.77
N ALA A 38 -4.24 6.71 5.13
CA ALA A 38 -4.37 5.42 5.80
C ALA A 38 -3.28 5.24 6.87
N TRP A 39 -2.04 5.61 6.58
CA TRP A 39 -0.95 5.55 7.57
C TRP A 39 -1.22 6.47 8.75
N ARG A 40 -1.73 7.69 8.51
CA ARG A 40 -2.09 8.61 9.59
C ARG A 40 -3.20 8.04 10.47
N ARG A 41 -4.23 7.51 9.83
CA ARG A 41 -5.35 6.87 10.54
C ARG A 41 -4.86 5.71 11.40
N PHE A 42 -3.99 4.86 10.83
CA PHE A 42 -3.41 3.74 11.55
C PHE A 42 -2.60 4.21 12.75
N ASP A 43 -1.72 5.19 12.57
CA ASP A 43 -0.87 5.71 13.65
C ASP A 43 -1.72 6.30 14.79
N ASP A 44 -2.81 6.97 14.47
CA ASP A 44 -3.71 7.59 15.45
C ASP A 44 -4.72 6.62 16.06
N SER A 45 -4.84 5.41 15.53
CA SER A 45 -5.83 4.43 15.96
C SER A 45 -5.35 3.57 17.12
N ASP A 46 -6.26 2.73 17.65
CA ASP A 46 -5.93 1.68 18.60
C ASP A 46 -5.46 0.39 17.92
N ASP A 47 -5.41 0.36 16.58
CA ASP A 47 -4.88 -0.79 15.87
C ASP A 47 -3.41 -0.98 16.20
N ARG A 48 -3.01 -2.24 16.35
CA ARG A 48 -1.65 -2.59 16.80
C ARG A 48 -0.72 -2.95 15.66
N VAL A 49 -1.29 -3.42 14.56
CA VAL A 49 -0.54 -3.85 13.37
C VAL A 49 -1.37 -3.52 12.15
N ALA A 50 -0.70 -3.17 11.05
CA ALA A 50 -1.35 -2.98 9.76
C ALA A 50 -0.87 -4.02 8.77
N ILE A 51 -1.81 -4.51 7.94
CA ILE A 51 -1.50 -5.35 6.79
C ILE A 51 -1.75 -4.50 5.56
N LEU A 52 -0.72 -4.33 4.74
CA LEU A 52 -0.84 -3.68 3.44
C LEU A 52 -1.10 -4.74 2.39
N HIS A 53 -2.22 -4.64 1.69
CA HIS A 53 -2.67 -5.60 0.71
C HIS A 53 -3.08 -4.87 -0.57
N ALA A 54 -3.35 -5.59 -1.64
CA ALA A 54 -3.84 -5.01 -2.89
C ALA A 54 -4.92 -5.90 -3.50
N ALA A 55 -5.91 -5.26 -4.10
CA ALA A 55 -7.03 -5.96 -4.72
C ALA A 55 -6.64 -6.61 -6.05
N GLY A 56 -7.39 -7.64 -6.44
CA GLY A 56 -7.15 -8.39 -7.68
C GLY A 56 -6.12 -9.48 -7.51
N ASP A 57 -5.82 -10.18 -8.60
CA ASP A 57 -4.96 -11.36 -8.58
C ASP A 57 -3.71 -11.26 -9.47
N ARG A 58 -3.57 -10.18 -10.24
CA ARG A 58 -2.49 -10.02 -11.22
C ARG A 58 -1.28 -9.27 -10.69
N ALA A 59 -1.52 -8.24 -9.88
CA ALA A 59 -0.46 -7.37 -9.39
C ALA A 59 -0.78 -6.84 -8.01
N PHE A 60 0.22 -6.80 -7.16
CA PHE A 60 0.19 -5.98 -5.97
C PHE A 60 0.15 -4.50 -6.38
N SER A 61 1.10 -4.09 -7.18
CA SER A 61 1.10 -2.81 -7.88
C SER A 61 2.23 -2.78 -8.91
N VAL A 62 1.96 -2.16 -10.05
CA VAL A 62 2.97 -1.98 -11.11
C VAL A 62 3.75 -0.67 -10.97
N GLY A 63 3.61 0.02 -9.84
CA GLY A 63 4.34 1.25 -9.58
C GLY A 63 3.63 2.49 -10.07
N ALA A 64 4.37 3.58 -10.24
CA ALA A 64 3.79 4.86 -10.63
C ALA A 64 2.99 4.76 -11.92
N ASP A 65 1.79 5.38 -11.92
CA ASP A 65 0.98 5.48 -13.12
C ASP A 65 1.66 6.45 -14.08
N VAL A 66 2.06 5.96 -15.26
CA VAL A 66 2.79 6.78 -16.24
C VAL A 66 1.91 7.84 -16.88
N LYS A 67 0.59 7.69 -16.83
CA LYS A 67 -0.37 8.64 -17.40
C LYS A 67 -0.87 9.65 -16.40
N ASP A 68 -0.75 9.35 -15.13
CA ASP A 68 -1.24 10.18 -14.01
C ASP A 68 -0.32 9.99 -12.81
N ALA A 69 0.95 10.31 -13.03
CA ALA A 69 1.98 10.09 -12.02
C ALA A 69 1.74 10.96 -10.78
N PRO A 70 1.98 10.40 -9.58
CA PRO A 70 1.90 11.20 -8.36
C PRO A 70 2.98 12.27 -8.35
N LYS A 71 2.65 13.42 -7.76
CA LYS A 71 3.61 14.53 -7.65
C LYS A 71 4.76 14.18 -6.72
N GLU A 72 4.43 13.51 -5.61
CA GLU A 72 5.39 13.17 -4.57
C GLU A 72 5.14 11.75 -4.07
N MET A 73 5.76 10.79 -4.72
CA MET A 73 5.61 9.36 -4.42
C MET A 73 5.89 9.04 -2.94
N TRP A 74 6.87 9.74 -2.34
CA TRP A 74 7.31 9.47 -0.98
C TRP A 74 6.20 9.66 0.06
N GLN A 75 5.19 10.47 -0.24
CA GLN A 75 4.09 10.73 0.70
C GLN A 75 3.30 9.47 1.06
N GLY A 76 3.26 8.48 0.16
CA GLY A 76 2.58 7.21 0.41
C GLY A 76 3.48 6.14 1.01
N VAL A 77 4.77 6.40 1.15
CA VAL A 77 5.74 5.42 1.67
C VAL A 77 5.71 5.43 3.19
N PRO A 78 5.45 4.28 3.84
CA PRO A 78 5.43 4.24 5.30
C PRO A 78 6.80 4.60 5.88
N SER A 79 6.79 5.28 7.01
CA SER A 79 7.96 5.80 7.72
C SER A 79 8.67 6.98 7.03
N ILE A 80 8.34 7.27 5.78
CA ILE A 80 8.84 8.46 5.09
C ILE A 80 7.74 9.52 5.03
N GLY A 81 6.57 9.15 4.48
CA GLY A 81 5.43 10.08 4.40
C GLY A 81 4.74 10.29 5.74
N VAL A 82 4.56 9.23 6.51
CA VAL A 82 3.99 9.27 7.85
C VAL A 82 4.79 8.32 8.73
N GLY A 83 5.35 8.83 9.82
CA GLY A 83 6.07 8.00 10.78
C GLY A 83 5.10 7.21 11.66
N THR A 84 5.39 5.94 11.87
CA THR A 84 4.70 5.12 12.86
C THR A 84 5.68 4.15 13.50
N ARG A 85 5.47 3.86 14.79
CA ARG A 85 6.26 2.83 15.50
C ARG A 85 5.60 1.48 15.46
N LYS A 86 4.36 1.41 14.97
CA LYS A 86 3.61 0.16 14.89
C LYS A 86 4.06 -0.65 13.68
N PRO A 87 4.08 -1.99 13.80
CA PRO A 87 4.52 -2.83 12.68
C PRO A 87 3.54 -2.81 11.52
N ILE A 88 4.11 -2.84 10.32
CA ILE A 88 3.37 -2.93 9.05
C ILE A 88 3.86 -4.17 8.32
N ILE A 89 2.94 -5.05 7.93
CA ILE A 89 3.21 -6.27 7.19
C ILE A 89 2.66 -6.09 5.78
N ALA A 90 3.51 -6.24 4.77
CA ALA A 90 3.06 -6.25 3.38
C ALA A 90 2.69 -7.68 2.98
N ALA A 91 1.47 -7.88 2.48
CA ALA A 91 1.00 -9.14 1.91
C ALA A 91 0.98 -8.97 0.39
N VAL A 92 1.94 -9.55 -0.30
CA VAL A 92 2.26 -9.23 -1.69
C VAL A 92 1.96 -10.42 -2.59
N HIS A 93 1.42 -10.14 -3.79
CA HIS A 93 1.15 -11.14 -4.80
C HIS A 93 1.36 -10.55 -6.20
N GLY A 94 1.73 -11.39 -7.17
CA GLY A 94 1.90 -10.96 -8.55
C GLY A 94 3.00 -9.93 -8.73
N TRP A 95 2.79 -9.00 -9.65
CA TRP A 95 3.76 -7.96 -9.96
C TRP A 95 3.88 -6.95 -8.83
N CYS A 96 5.10 -6.67 -8.42
CA CYS A 96 5.41 -5.62 -7.44
C CYS A 96 6.62 -4.84 -7.98
N ILE A 97 6.36 -3.69 -8.61
CA ILE A 97 7.32 -3.03 -9.50
C ILE A 97 7.53 -1.57 -9.08
N GLY A 98 8.77 -1.11 -9.20
CA GLY A 98 9.11 0.31 -9.07
C GLY A 98 8.77 0.88 -7.70
N GLY A 99 7.97 1.94 -7.66
CA GLY A 99 7.56 2.58 -6.40
C GLY A 99 6.82 1.66 -5.45
N ALA A 100 6.10 0.67 -5.97
CA ALA A 100 5.45 -0.35 -5.14
C ALA A 100 6.49 -1.21 -4.40
N TYR A 101 7.59 -1.55 -5.07
CA TYR A 101 8.68 -2.27 -4.44
C TYR A 101 9.31 -1.45 -3.32
N VAL A 102 9.46 -0.14 -3.52
CA VAL A 102 9.96 0.77 -2.49
C VAL A 102 9.04 0.77 -1.27
N ILE A 103 7.72 0.87 -1.49
CA ILE A 103 6.74 0.84 -0.40
C ILE A 103 6.87 -0.45 0.41
N VAL A 104 6.96 -1.59 -0.28
CA VAL A 104 7.09 -2.90 0.36
C VAL A 104 8.37 -3.01 1.17
N GLN A 105 9.49 -2.49 0.64
CA GLN A 105 10.77 -2.50 1.35
C GLN A 105 10.75 -1.68 2.64
N MET A 106 9.86 -0.70 2.73
CA MET A 106 9.72 0.15 3.92
C MET A 106 8.74 -0.42 4.95
N CYS A 107 8.11 -1.54 4.66
CA CYS A 107 7.33 -2.28 5.64
C CYS A 107 8.25 -3.09 6.54
N ASP A 108 7.76 -3.47 7.71
CA ASP A 108 8.59 -4.21 8.69
C ASP A 108 8.76 -5.67 8.31
N LEU A 109 7.73 -6.29 7.77
CA LEU A 109 7.73 -7.68 7.33
C LEU A 109 7.04 -7.79 5.98
N VAL A 110 7.46 -8.76 5.18
CA VAL A 110 6.87 -9.04 3.88
C VAL A 110 6.51 -10.51 3.79
N VAL A 111 5.25 -10.79 3.45
CA VAL A 111 4.79 -12.12 3.10
C VAL A 111 4.41 -12.08 1.63
N ALA A 112 5.05 -12.91 0.82
CA ALA A 112 4.86 -12.91 -0.62
C ALA A 112 4.33 -14.27 -1.08
N SER A 113 3.35 -14.26 -1.98
CA SER A 113 2.88 -15.48 -2.62
C SER A 113 3.93 -16.02 -3.61
N GLU A 114 3.81 -17.28 -3.99
CA GLU A 114 4.77 -17.90 -4.91
C GLU A 114 4.82 -17.22 -6.28
N ASN A 115 3.72 -16.60 -6.71
CA ASN A 115 3.68 -15.92 -8.01
C ASN A 115 4.22 -14.48 -7.96
N THR A 116 4.77 -14.04 -6.85
CA THR A 116 5.27 -12.67 -6.72
C THR A 116 6.53 -12.45 -7.53
N VAL A 117 6.56 -11.34 -8.27
CA VAL A 117 7.75 -10.91 -9.01
C VAL A 117 8.07 -9.47 -8.60
N PHE A 118 9.23 -9.28 -8.02
CA PHE A 118 9.72 -7.97 -7.63
C PHE A 118 10.66 -7.41 -8.70
N LYS A 119 10.48 -6.13 -9.02
CA LYS A 119 11.38 -5.43 -9.94
C LYS A 119 11.64 -3.99 -9.52
#